data_01aaebe06e5804205d3a671a50c83b5d
#
_entry.id   01aaebe06e5804205d3a671a50c83b5d
#
_cell.length_a   1.000
_cell.length_b   1.000
_cell.length_c   1.000
_cell.angle_alpha   90.00
_cell.angle_beta   90.00
_cell.angle_gamma   90.00
#
_symmetry.space_group_name_H-M   'P 1'
#
loop_
_entity.id
_entity.type
_entity.pdbx_description
1 polymer ?
#
loop_
_entity_poly.entity_id
_entity_poly.type
_entity_poly.pdbx_seq_one_letter_code
_entity_poly.pdbx_strand_id
1 'polypeptide(L)'
;MDKDYFTMRAHLYNITTDLEVSFKLNDVANIWFCTTKNAKRKLQQYQAKKMLTYLPGLGRGNISRIIFPKQLELEVLDVLEQSLAEDAFSDILFLLQLPIPKSWFTSISTEIQQIFGLQVTENQQEVLRSIVRRKLTTLDPLQTSVSMEAFLITQISDSLVKYDEEKKKIIPHIAHHWKVSDDFTEWTFYLRKSVLFHHGRMLDSEDVKHTLMRSMQTESVSFWQLQDIQSIHCPNKFTISIQLKKTDPFFIRYLCTANMAILPRDIIFDEYTWISTGPFRVAERNDERLVLEAFDGYFLERPILDRVEFWTAQTGNNLKTIPMQFTSVDYEENLAYVERRKPGVGVNFICFNTHRNGAPQHPAFREAIYHLIDCQKASEQHFENYGTVASNYYPEKSLPT
;
A
#
# COMPACT_ATOMS: atom_id res chain seq x y z
N MET A 1 0.17 -22.06 -10.70
CA MET A 1 0.42 -21.54 -12.09
C MET A 1 1.90 -21.22 -12.30
N ASP A 2 2.45 -21.35 -13.55
CA ASP A 2 3.83 -20.96 -13.89
C ASP A 2 3.82 -19.51 -14.48
N LYS A 3 4.16 -18.54 -13.65
CA LYS A 3 4.12 -17.11 -14.00
C LYS A 3 5.03 -16.75 -15.18
N ASP A 4 6.21 -17.33 -15.24
CA ASP A 4 7.18 -17.09 -16.35
C ASP A 4 6.62 -17.56 -17.70
N TYR A 5 5.98 -18.74 -17.71
CA TYR A 5 5.34 -19.27 -18.92
C TYR A 5 4.24 -18.33 -19.43
N PHE A 6 3.31 -17.93 -18.56
CA PHE A 6 2.21 -17.04 -18.96
C PHE A 6 2.69 -15.64 -19.35
N THR A 7 3.74 -15.11 -18.71
CA THR A 7 4.35 -13.83 -19.11
C THR A 7 4.87 -13.91 -20.57
N MET A 8 5.66 -14.93 -20.88
CA MET A 8 6.16 -15.14 -22.25
C MET A 8 5.00 -15.33 -23.24
N ARG A 9 4.05 -16.17 -22.89
CA ARG A 9 2.92 -16.52 -23.74
C ARG A 9 2.07 -15.29 -24.11
N ALA A 10 1.80 -14.43 -23.12
CA ALA A 10 1.04 -13.17 -23.32
C ALA A 10 1.79 -12.17 -24.21
N HIS A 11 3.10 -12.04 -24.05
CA HIS A 11 3.89 -11.16 -24.91
C HIS A 11 3.97 -11.68 -26.34
N LEU A 12 4.11 -13.00 -26.53
CA LEU A 12 4.11 -13.61 -27.86
C LEU A 12 2.74 -13.53 -28.54
N TYR A 13 1.63 -13.61 -27.78
CA TYR A 13 0.28 -13.44 -28.29
C TYR A 13 0.05 -12.06 -28.93
N ASN A 14 0.70 -11.02 -28.44
CA ASN A 14 0.63 -9.69 -29.06
C ASN A 14 1.38 -9.61 -30.40
N ILE A 15 2.21 -10.58 -30.73
CA ILE A 15 2.90 -10.67 -32.04
C ILE A 15 2.01 -11.42 -33.04
N THR A 16 1.42 -12.53 -32.61
CA THR A 16 0.47 -13.31 -33.39
C THR A 16 -0.46 -14.09 -32.47
N THR A 17 -1.72 -14.21 -32.86
CA THR A 17 -2.74 -15.01 -32.17
C THR A 17 -2.69 -16.50 -32.52
N ASP A 18 -1.80 -16.89 -33.47
CA ASP A 18 -1.67 -18.28 -33.93
C ASP A 18 -1.02 -19.17 -32.86
N LEU A 19 -1.26 -20.46 -32.99
CA LEU A 19 -0.63 -21.46 -32.13
C LEU A 19 0.87 -21.64 -32.43
N GLU A 20 1.31 -21.29 -33.65
CA GLU A 20 2.71 -21.29 -34.04
C GLU A 20 3.26 -19.87 -34.09
N VAL A 21 4.28 -19.58 -33.30
CA VAL A 21 4.89 -18.26 -33.17
C VAL A 21 6.35 -18.31 -33.57
N SER A 22 6.75 -17.44 -34.51
CA SER A 22 8.14 -17.22 -34.89
C SER A 22 8.73 -16.05 -34.09
N PHE A 23 9.90 -16.23 -33.50
CA PHE A 23 10.54 -15.24 -32.63
C PHE A 23 12.06 -15.34 -32.63
N LYS A 24 12.75 -14.28 -32.21
CA LYS A 24 14.19 -14.34 -31.90
C LYS A 24 14.39 -14.73 -30.45
N LEU A 25 15.33 -15.63 -30.16
CA LEU A 25 15.59 -16.07 -28.80
C LEU A 25 15.93 -14.91 -27.84
N ASN A 26 16.49 -13.83 -28.38
CA ASN A 26 16.78 -12.62 -27.60
C ASN A 26 15.51 -11.91 -27.13
N ASP A 27 14.41 -11.98 -27.87
CA ASP A 27 13.14 -11.35 -27.49
C ASP A 27 12.57 -12.01 -26.22
N VAL A 28 12.59 -13.35 -26.20
CA VAL A 28 12.18 -14.12 -25.02
C VAL A 28 13.14 -13.92 -23.83
N ALA A 29 14.44 -13.81 -24.11
CA ALA A 29 15.41 -13.49 -23.06
C ALA A 29 15.16 -12.12 -22.43
N ASN A 30 14.75 -11.14 -23.22
CA ASN A 30 14.36 -9.80 -22.74
C ASN A 30 13.07 -9.83 -21.90
N ILE A 31 12.05 -10.60 -22.33
CA ILE A 31 10.81 -10.81 -21.57
C ILE A 31 11.08 -11.37 -20.18
N TRP A 32 12.01 -12.31 -20.08
CA TRP A 32 12.39 -12.96 -18.81
C TRP A 32 13.55 -12.29 -18.08
N PHE A 33 14.05 -11.16 -18.56
CA PHE A 33 15.21 -10.45 -18.01
C PHE A 33 16.39 -11.38 -17.75
N CYS A 34 16.69 -12.28 -18.71
CA CYS A 34 17.73 -13.29 -18.55
C CYS A 34 18.60 -13.42 -19.81
N THR A 35 19.67 -14.23 -19.69
CA THR A 35 20.53 -14.52 -20.86
C THR A 35 19.84 -15.47 -21.86
N THR A 36 20.20 -15.39 -23.13
CA THR A 36 19.68 -16.27 -24.18
C THR A 36 19.93 -17.76 -23.86
N LYS A 37 21.04 -18.09 -23.16
CA LYS A 37 21.33 -19.46 -22.68
C LYS A 37 20.28 -19.92 -21.66
N ASN A 38 19.90 -19.06 -20.73
CA ASN A 38 18.86 -19.35 -19.74
C ASN A 38 17.47 -19.43 -20.40
N ALA A 39 17.15 -18.51 -21.32
CA ALA A 39 15.90 -18.56 -22.07
C ALA A 39 15.74 -19.88 -22.83
N LYS A 40 16.80 -20.33 -23.52
CA LYS A 40 16.80 -21.62 -24.20
C LYS A 40 16.57 -22.79 -23.24
N ARG A 41 17.23 -22.79 -22.08
CA ARG A 41 17.04 -23.84 -21.05
C ARG A 41 15.61 -23.86 -20.52
N LYS A 42 14.99 -22.72 -20.24
CA LYS A 42 13.57 -22.63 -19.82
C LYS A 42 12.63 -23.17 -20.89
N LEU A 43 12.82 -22.79 -22.17
CA LEU A 43 12.01 -23.32 -23.28
C LEU A 43 12.10 -24.85 -23.38
N GLN A 44 13.30 -25.44 -23.23
CA GLN A 44 13.50 -26.90 -23.21
C GLN A 44 12.79 -27.54 -22.00
N GLN A 45 12.79 -26.89 -20.83
CA GLN A 45 12.03 -27.35 -19.65
C GLN A 45 10.53 -27.38 -19.90
N TYR A 46 9.96 -26.32 -20.52
CA TYR A 46 8.54 -26.27 -20.89
C TYR A 46 8.17 -27.31 -21.94
N GLN A 47 9.08 -27.55 -22.90
CA GLN A 47 8.92 -28.66 -23.85
C GLN A 47 8.90 -30.02 -23.16
N ALA A 48 9.81 -30.28 -22.21
CA ALA A 48 9.82 -31.52 -21.43
C ALA A 48 8.53 -31.72 -20.61
N LYS A 49 7.91 -30.61 -20.14
CA LYS A 49 6.60 -30.59 -19.48
C LYS A 49 5.42 -30.66 -20.45
N LYS A 50 5.65 -30.75 -21.76
CA LYS A 50 4.63 -30.78 -22.84
C LYS A 50 3.75 -29.50 -22.88
N MET A 51 4.23 -28.40 -22.35
CA MET A 51 3.52 -27.11 -22.38
C MET A 51 3.67 -26.39 -23.73
N LEU A 52 4.73 -26.70 -24.49
CA LEU A 52 5.00 -26.17 -25.82
C LEU A 52 5.93 -27.12 -26.59
N THR A 53 6.02 -26.93 -27.92
CA THR A 53 7.08 -27.53 -28.76
C THR A 53 8.03 -26.42 -29.22
N TYR A 54 9.31 -26.53 -28.86
CA TYR A 54 10.31 -25.53 -29.21
C TYR A 54 11.17 -26.02 -30.39
N LEU A 55 11.18 -25.30 -31.47
CA LEU A 55 11.95 -25.55 -32.70
C LEU A 55 13.04 -24.46 -32.81
N PRO A 56 14.29 -24.76 -32.43
CA PRO A 56 15.38 -23.80 -32.49
C PRO A 56 15.76 -23.43 -33.90
N GLY A 57 16.03 -22.14 -34.14
CA GLY A 57 16.59 -21.67 -35.41
C GLY A 57 18.04 -22.22 -35.61
N LEU A 58 18.40 -22.56 -36.86
CA LEU A 58 19.71 -23.02 -37.21
C LEU A 58 20.68 -21.85 -37.46
N GLY A 59 21.70 -21.66 -36.61
CA GLY A 59 22.74 -20.64 -36.74
C GLY A 59 22.50 -19.34 -35.92
N ARG A 60 23.48 -18.41 -35.94
CA ARG A 60 23.40 -17.15 -35.22
C ARG A 60 22.38 -16.19 -35.87
N GLY A 61 21.43 -15.70 -35.08
CA GLY A 61 20.43 -14.72 -35.55
C GLY A 61 19.23 -15.31 -36.27
N ASN A 62 19.11 -16.64 -36.37
CA ASN A 62 17.97 -17.30 -37.01
C ASN A 62 16.71 -17.29 -36.14
N ILE A 63 15.57 -17.25 -36.79
CA ILE A 63 14.24 -17.27 -36.18
C ILE A 63 13.99 -18.68 -35.62
N SER A 64 13.65 -18.73 -34.34
CA SER A 64 13.14 -19.93 -33.65
C SER A 64 11.61 -19.96 -33.73
N ARG A 65 11.00 -21.11 -33.56
CA ARG A 65 9.54 -21.27 -33.53
C ARG A 65 9.08 -21.98 -32.25
N ILE A 66 7.93 -21.60 -31.79
CA ILE A 66 7.22 -22.29 -30.69
C ILE A 66 5.86 -22.67 -31.24
N ILE A 67 5.43 -23.91 -30.95
CA ILE A 67 4.07 -24.39 -31.21
C ILE A 67 3.43 -24.66 -29.84
N PHE A 68 2.26 -24.05 -29.61
CA PHE A 68 1.50 -24.23 -28.41
C PHE A 68 0.37 -25.26 -28.63
N PRO A 69 0.06 -26.12 -27.66
CA PRO A 69 -0.96 -27.15 -27.82
C PRO A 69 -2.39 -26.59 -27.77
N LYS A 70 -2.60 -25.41 -27.18
CA LYS A 70 -3.91 -24.81 -26.92
C LYS A 70 -3.83 -23.29 -27.11
N GLN A 71 -4.94 -22.65 -27.45
CA GLN A 71 -5.02 -21.18 -27.52
C GLN A 71 -4.85 -20.56 -26.14
N LEU A 72 -4.18 -19.39 -26.08
CA LEU A 72 -3.89 -18.71 -24.81
C LEU A 72 -5.16 -18.38 -24.01
N GLU A 73 -6.22 -17.93 -24.69
CA GLU A 73 -7.50 -17.64 -24.04
C GLU A 73 -8.03 -18.82 -23.23
N LEU A 74 -8.03 -20.01 -23.84
CA LEU A 74 -8.50 -21.22 -23.16
C LEU A 74 -7.59 -21.64 -22.00
N GLU A 75 -6.26 -21.44 -22.12
CA GLU A 75 -5.34 -21.71 -21.02
C GLU A 75 -5.55 -20.74 -19.86
N VAL A 76 -5.79 -19.47 -20.15
CA VAL A 76 -6.10 -18.45 -19.15
C VAL A 76 -7.40 -18.75 -18.43
N LEU A 77 -8.46 -19.10 -19.16
CA LEU A 77 -9.77 -19.45 -18.57
C LEU A 77 -9.67 -20.68 -17.66
N ASP A 78 -8.97 -21.76 -18.09
CA ASP A 78 -8.76 -22.95 -17.25
C ASP A 78 -8.06 -22.59 -15.94
N VAL A 79 -7.00 -21.76 -16.01
CA VAL A 79 -6.28 -21.35 -14.81
C VAL A 79 -7.16 -20.46 -13.91
N LEU A 80 -7.96 -19.58 -14.49
CA LEU A 80 -8.87 -18.73 -13.72
C LEU A 80 -9.93 -19.55 -12.98
N GLU A 81 -10.56 -20.52 -13.67
CA GLU A 81 -11.54 -21.41 -13.04
C GLU A 81 -10.91 -22.24 -11.90
N GLN A 82 -9.71 -22.78 -12.13
CA GLN A 82 -8.98 -23.49 -11.09
C GLN A 82 -8.61 -22.57 -9.92
N SER A 83 -8.10 -21.38 -10.22
CA SER A 83 -7.69 -20.42 -9.18
C SER A 83 -8.86 -19.90 -8.35
N LEU A 84 -10.04 -19.78 -8.95
CA LEU A 84 -11.29 -19.46 -8.25
C LEU A 84 -11.69 -20.58 -7.28
N ALA A 85 -11.62 -21.83 -7.73
CA ALA A 85 -11.97 -23.00 -6.92
C ALA A 85 -10.99 -23.24 -5.75
N GLU A 86 -9.72 -22.84 -5.90
CA GLU A 86 -8.65 -23.04 -4.92
C GLU A 86 -8.37 -21.79 -4.06
N ASP A 87 -9.14 -20.70 -4.21
CA ASP A 87 -8.91 -19.40 -3.57
C ASP A 87 -7.48 -18.82 -3.84
N ALA A 88 -6.90 -19.17 -5.00
CA ALA A 88 -5.58 -18.76 -5.41
C ALA A 88 -5.58 -17.35 -6.04
N PHE A 89 -5.97 -16.34 -5.25
CA PHE A 89 -6.20 -14.97 -5.73
C PHE A 89 -4.96 -14.30 -6.34
N SER A 90 -3.76 -14.66 -5.89
CA SER A 90 -2.51 -14.16 -6.47
C SER A 90 -2.35 -14.54 -7.95
N ASP A 91 -2.84 -15.70 -8.36
CA ASP A 91 -2.79 -16.16 -9.73
C ASP A 91 -3.80 -15.39 -10.59
N ILE A 92 -5.00 -15.14 -10.08
CA ILE A 92 -6.01 -14.31 -10.74
C ILE A 92 -5.49 -12.89 -10.98
N LEU A 93 -4.94 -12.26 -9.93
CA LEU A 93 -4.38 -10.91 -10.03
C LEU A 93 -3.20 -10.84 -11.00
N PHE A 94 -2.35 -11.88 -11.03
CA PHE A 94 -1.27 -11.98 -12.00
C PHE A 94 -1.79 -12.02 -13.45
N LEU A 95 -2.79 -12.87 -13.75
CA LEU A 95 -3.38 -12.97 -15.09
C LEU A 95 -4.03 -11.66 -15.52
N LEU A 96 -4.69 -10.94 -14.61
CA LEU A 96 -5.27 -9.63 -14.87
C LEU A 96 -4.22 -8.56 -15.26
N GLN A 97 -2.95 -8.73 -14.87
CA GLN A 97 -1.85 -7.82 -15.21
C GLN A 97 -1.22 -8.11 -16.57
N LEU A 98 -1.42 -9.30 -17.12
CA LEU A 98 -0.82 -9.68 -18.39
C LEU A 98 -1.35 -8.80 -19.54
N PRO A 99 -0.53 -8.56 -20.58
CA PRO A 99 -0.92 -7.80 -21.76
C PRO A 99 -1.80 -8.66 -22.71
N ILE A 100 -2.97 -9.07 -22.24
CA ILE A 100 -3.95 -9.88 -22.96
C ILE A 100 -5.31 -9.20 -23.02
N PRO A 101 -6.22 -9.57 -23.94
CA PRO A 101 -7.52 -8.96 -24.07
C PRO A 101 -8.34 -9.06 -22.78
N LYS A 102 -8.81 -7.93 -22.27
CA LYS A 102 -9.61 -7.89 -21.03
C LYS A 102 -11.01 -8.48 -21.21
N SER A 103 -11.49 -8.59 -22.43
CA SER A 103 -12.75 -9.30 -22.75
C SER A 103 -12.80 -10.76 -22.32
N TRP A 104 -11.63 -11.42 -22.21
CA TRP A 104 -11.56 -12.81 -21.72
C TRP A 104 -12.02 -12.97 -20.28
N PHE A 105 -11.94 -11.92 -19.49
CA PHE A 105 -12.37 -11.92 -18.09
C PHE A 105 -13.86 -11.57 -17.92
N THR A 106 -14.59 -11.30 -19.00
CA THR A 106 -15.99 -10.84 -18.92
C THR A 106 -16.90 -11.95 -18.35
N SER A 107 -16.69 -13.20 -18.76
CA SER A 107 -17.48 -14.35 -18.32
C SER A 107 -17.37 -14.65 -16.83
N ILE A 108 -16.28 -14.26 -16.19
CA ILE A 108 -15.99 -14.51 -14.77
C ILE A 108 -15.84 -13.20 -13.98
N SER A 109 -16.25 -12.08 -14.58
CA SER A 109 -16.11 -10.75 -13.94
C SER A 109 -16.92 -10.64 -12.66
N THR A 110 -18.09 -11.26 -12.60
CA THR A 110 -18.96 -11.27 -11.43
C THR A 110 -18.30 -12.08 -10.29
N GLU A 111 -17.76 -13.24 -10.60
CA GLU A 111 -17.04 -14.08 -9.63
C GLU A 111 -15.80 -13.39 -9.09
N ILE A 112 -15.01 -12.72 -9.97
CA ILE A 112 -13.86 -11.93 -9.53
C ILE A 112 -14.31 -10.76 -8.65
N GLN A 113 -15.40 -10.08 -8.99
CA GLN A 113 -15.96 -9.01 -8.16
C GLN A 113 -16.42 -9.49 -6.80
N GLN A 114 -17.00 -10.68 -6.74
CA GLN A 114 -17.45 -11.29 -5.48
C GLN A 114 -16.33 -11.69 -4.54
N ILE A 115 -15.09 -11.89 -5.04
CA ILE A 115 -13.92 -12.20 -4.20
C ILE A 115 -13.51 -11.00 -3.35
N PHE A 116 -13.64 -9.79 -3.91
CA PHE A 116 -13.24 -8.56 -3.24
C PHE A 116 -14.44 -7.85 -2.61
N GLY A 117 -14.17 -7.06 -1.59
CA GLY A 117 -15.18 -6.42 -0.76
C GLY A 117 -15.34 -7.16 0.57
N LEU A 118 -16.48 -6.96 1.22
CA LEU A 118 -16.81 -7.60 2.49
C LEU A 118 -17.34 -9.02 2.23
N GLN A 119 -16.73 -9.99 2.89
CA GLN A 119 -17.08 -11.41 2.84
C GLN A 119 -17.43 -11.91 4.25
N VAL A 120 -18.41 -12.79 4.34
CA VAL A 120 -18.64 -13.55 5.56
C VAL A 120 -18.27 -15.00 5.27
N THR A 121 -17.26 -15.50 6.00
CA THR A 121 -16.79 -16.88 5.82
C THR A 121 -17.79 -17.89 6.44
N GLU A 122 -17.62 -19.17 6.13
CA GLU A 122 -18.42 -20.25 6.72
C GLU A 122 -18.35 -20.25 8.26
N ASN A 123 -17.24 -19.78 8.84
CA ASN A 123 -17.06 -19.64 10.29
C ASN A 123 -17.61 -18.31 10.84
N GLN A 124 -18.44 -17.60 10.07
CA GLN A 124 -19.02 -16.29 10.42
C GLN A 124 -17.99 -15.19 10.69
N GLN A 125 -16.79 -15.29 10.12
CA GLN A 125 -15.80 -14.22 10.18
C GLN A 125 -16.04 -13.19 9.09
N GLU A 126 -15.98 -11.91 9.47
CA GLU A 126 -16.09 -10.80 8.53
C GLU A 126 -14.70 -10.44 7.97
N VAL A 127 -14.50 -10.72 6.69
CA VAL A 127 -13.23 -10.51 5.98
C VAL A 127 -13.41 -9.45 4.90
N LEU A 128 -12.64 -8.36 4.97
CA LEU A 128 -12.58 -7.36 3.91
C LEU A 128 -11.37 -7.62 3.01
N ARG A 129 -11.61 -7.87 1.72
CA ARG A 129 -10.55 -8.00 0.70
C ARG A 129 -10.51 -6.78 -0.19
N SER A 130 -9.34 -6.18 -0.32
CA SER A 130 -9.13 -4.97 -1.12
C SER A 130 -7.93 -5.12 -2.05
N ILE A 131 -7.99 -4.47 -3.22
CA ILE A 131 -6.88 -4.42 -4.16
C ILE A 131 -6.13 -3.11 -3.98
N VAL A 132 -4.81 -3.20 -3.76
CA VAL A 132 -3.89 -2.06 -3.80
C VAL A 132 -3.17 -2.05 -5.14
N ARG A 133 -3.31 -0.95 -5.90
CA ARG A 133 -2.82 -0.84 -7.30
C ARG A 133 -1.32 -0.61 -7.41
N ARG A 134 -0.60 -0.58 -6.33
CA ARG A 134 0.84 -0.45 -6.28
C ARG A 134 1.40 -1.28 -5.13
N LYS A 135 2.66 -1.65 -5.24
CA LYS A 135 3.37 -2.27 -4.13
C LYS A 135 3.41 -1.28 -2.95
N LEU A 136 3.13 -1.78 -1.75
CA LEU A 136 3.36 -1.01 -0.53
C LEU A 136 4.87 -0.76 -0.39
N THR A 137 5.23 0.48 -0.05
CA THR A 137 6.63 0.87 0.13
C THR A 137 7.13 0.32 1.47
N THR A 138 7.26 1.15 2.48
CA THR A 138 7.64 0.70 3.82
C THR A 138 6.53 1.01 4.84
N LEU A 139 6.31 0.09 5.77
CA LEU A 139 5.50 0.32 6.96
C LEU A 139 6.37 0.71 8.17
N ASP A 140 7.68 0.96 8.00
CA ASP A 140 8.50 1.46 9.09
C ASP A 140 8.09 2.91 9.42
N PRO A 141 7.64 3.19 10.66
CA PRO A 141 7.29 4.55 11.08
C PRO A 141 8.41 5.56 10.90
N LEU A 142 9.68 5.14 10.96
CA LEU A 142 10.82 6.04 10.75
C LEU A 142 10.90 6.59 9.31
N GLN A 143 10.45 5.83 8.33
CA GLN A 143 10.67 6.12 6.90
C GLN A 143 9.38 6.39 6.14
N THR A 144 8.22 6.12 6.74
CA THR A 144 6.93 6.28 6.07
C THR A 144 6.61 7.75 5.83
N SER A 145 6.39 8.09 4.56
CA SER A 145 5.98 9.43 4.11
C SER A 145 4.78 9.41 3.17
N VAL A 146 4.17 8.24 2.96
CA VAL A 146 3.05 8.03 2.03
C VAL A 146 1.76 7.81 2.82
N SER A 147 0.68 8.48 2.42
CA SER A 147 -0.59 8.51 3.16
C SER A 147 -1.22 7.13 3.37
N MET A 148 -1.15 6.22 2.38
CA MET A 148 -1.71 4.87 2.51
C MET A 148 -0.95 4.06 3.57
N GLU A 149 0.37 4.07 3.54
CA GLU A 149 1.19 3.38 4.53
C GLU A 149 1.02 4.00 5.91
N ALA A 150 0.96 5.33 6.01
CA ALA A 150 0.66 6.02 7.27
C ALA A 150 -0.71 5.59 7.83
N PHE A 151 -1.73 5.47 6.98
CA PHE A 151 -3.03 4.94 7.38
C PHE A 151 -2.93 3.50 7.89
N LEU A 152 -2.24 2.61 7.18
CA LEU A 152 -2.03 1.21 7.62
C LEU A 152 -1.30 1.13 8.96
N ILE A 153 -0.29 1.98 9.16
CA ILE A 153 0.40 2.10 10.45
C ILE A 153 -0.59 2.40 11.58
N THR A 154 -1.55 3.31 11.38
CA THR A 154 -2.55 3.63 12.41
C THR A 154 -3.55 2.51 12.68
N GLN A 155 -3.63 1.48 11.83
CA GLN A 155 -4.43 0.28 12.08
C GLN A 155 -3.65 -0.79 12.87
N ILE A 156 -2.31 -0.79 12.75
CA ILE A 156 -1.44 -1.79 13.37
C ILE A 156 -0.88 -1.28 14.71
N SER A 157 -0.82 0.04 14.87
CA SER A 157 -0.14 0.68 16.00
C SER A 157 -0.88 1.92 16.46
N ASP A 158 -0.58 2.32 17.69
CA ASP A 158 -1.10 3.53 18.30
C ASP A 158 0.02 4.49 18.68
N SER A 159 -0.31 5.76 18.68
CA SER A 159 0.52 6.86 19.19
C SER A 159 0.10 7.26 20.61
N LEU A 160 0.89 8.10 21.27
CA LEU A 160 0.57 8.56 22.64
C LEU A 160 -0.80 9.25 22.73
N VAL A 161 -1.10 10.10 21.78
CA VAL A 161 -2.33 10.90 21.69
C VAL A 161 -2.81 10.88 20.24
N LYS A 162 -4.08 11.17 20.01
CA LYS A 162 -4.70 11.13 18.68
C LYS A 162 -5.30 12.48 18.33
N TYR A 163 -5.25 12.87 17.07
CA TYR A 163 -5.97 14.04 16.57
C TYR A 163 -7.36 13.62 16.08
N ASP A 164 -8.39 14.23 16.64
CA ASP A 164 -9.79 14.07 16.24
C ASP A 164 -10.10 15.14 15.19
N GLU A 165 -10.25 14.74 13.93
CA GLU A 165 -10.50 15.67 12.82
C GLU A 165 -11.87 16.33 12.90
N GLU A 166 -12.90 15.66 13.43
CA GLU A 166 -14.24 16.20 13.55
C GLU A 166 -14.30 17.28 14.64
N LYS A 167 -13.72 16.99 15.79
CA LYS A 167 -13.64 17.89 16.93
C LYS A 167 -12.51 18.91 16.81
N LYS A 168 -11.60 18.74 15.83
CA LYS A 168 -10.39 19.56 15.60
C LYS A 168 -9.53 19.73 16.86
N LYS A 169 -9.39 18.68 17.64
CA LYS A 169 -8.64 18.68 18.91
C LYS A 169 -7.86 17.39 19.11
N ILE A 170 -6.84 17.48 19.95
CA ILE A 170 -6.10 16.32 20.42
C ILE A 170 -6.90 15.64 21.53
N ILE A 171 -7.01 14.34 21.44
CA ILE A 171 -7.75 13.49 22.40
C ILE A 171 -6.81 12.45 23.03
N PRO A 172 -7.14 12.00 24.26
CA PRO A 172 -6.43 10.88 24.89
C PRO A 172 -6.43 9.62 24.04
N HIS A 173 -5.27 8.91 24.05
CA HIS A 173 -5.16 7.61 23.41
C HIS A 173 -4.36 6.64 24.30
N ILE A 174 -3.11 6.24 23.98
CA ILE A 174 -2.26 5.48 24.93
C ILE A 174 -2.06 6.29 26.20
N ALA A 175 -1.78 7.59 26.10
CA ALA A 175 -1.86 8.50 27.22
C ALA A 175 -3.32 8.89 27.47
N HIS A 176 -3.84 8.56 28.67
CA HIS A 176 -5.21 8.95 29.05
C HIS A 176 -5.30 10.40 29.49
N HIS A 177 -4.18 11.00 29.88
CA HIS A 177 -4.07 12.39 30.35
C HIS A 177 -2.64 12.91 30.14
N TRP A 178 -2.48 14.23 30.06
CA TRP A 178 -1.18 14.89 30.03
C TRP A 178 -1.24 16.23 30.77
N LYS A 179 -0.06 16.69 31.18
CA LYS A 179 0.17 18.04 31.73
C LYS A 179 1.27 18.70 30.93
N VAL A 180 1.21 20.01 30.84
CA VAL A 180 2.22 20.83 30.19
C VAL A 180 2.55 22.03 31.07
N SER A 181 3.80 22.44 31.11
CA SER A 181 4.23 23.68 31.79
C SER A 181 3.70 24.93 31.07
N ASP A 182 3.58 26.05 31.78
CA ASP A 182 3.05 27.30 31.22
C ASP A 182 3.86 27.82 30.05
N ASP A 183 5.15 27.50 30.00
CA ASP A 183 6.09 27.86 28.92
C ASP A 183 6.20 26.81 27.81
N PHE A 184 5.39 25.74 27.87
CA PHE A 184 5.40 24.64 26.89
C PHE A 184 6.75 23.95 26.69
N THR A 185 7.59 23.95 27.69
CA THR A 185 8.91 23.28 27.65
C THR A 185 8.91 21.90 28.32
N GLU A 186 7.98 21.63 29.23
CA GLU A 186 7.87 20.33 29.90
C GLU A 186 6.49 19.71 29.65
N TRP A 187 6.48 18.46 29.15
CA TRP A 187 5.31 17.66 28.84
C TRP A 187 5.32 16.36 29.62
N THR A 188 4.31 16.12 30.47
CA THR A 188 4.17 14.88 31.23
C THR A 188 2.93 14.13 30.80
N PHE A 189 3.09 12.87 30.36
CA PHE A 189 2.02 11.99 29.90
C PHE A 189 1.79 10.86 30.89
N TYR A 190 0.52 10.55 31.14
CA TYR A 190 0.06 9.47 32.02
C TYR A 190 -0.55 8.38 31.16
N LEU A 191 0.09 7.20 31.16
CA LEU A 191 -0.26 6.09 30.28
C LEU A 191 -1.38 5.22 30.87
N ARG A 192 -2.19 4.63 29.98
CA ARG A 192 -3.17 3.60 30.37
C ARG A 192 -2.43 2.35 30.86
N LYS A 193 -2.99 1.68 31.87
CA LYS A 193 -2.39 0.50 32.49
C LYS A 193 -2.73 -0.82 31.79
N SER A 194 -3.61 -0.82 30.80
CA SER A 194 -4.13 -2.01 30.14
C SER A 194 -3.78 -2.09 28.65
N VAL A 195 -2.81 -1.33 28.19
CA VAL A 195 -2.37 -1.40 26.80
C VAL A 195 -1.46 -2.59 26.61
N LEU A 196 -1.86 -3.53 25.76
CA LEU A 196 -1.07 -4.71 25.41
C LEU A 196 -0.47 -4.55 24.00
N PHE A 197 0.74 -5.02 23.83
CA PHE A 197 1.28 -5.31 22.51
C PHE A 197 0.68 -6.62 21.98
N HIS A 198 0.70 -6.83 20.66
CA HIS A 198 0.16 -8.02 19.99
C HIS A 198 0.73 -9.35 20.53
N HIS A 199 1.93 -9.35 21.10
CA HIS A 199 2.55 -10.52 21.74
C HIS A 199 2.19 -10.68 23.23
N GLY A 200 1.26 -9.87 23.75
CA GLY A 200 0.71 -10.00 25.10
C GLY A 200 1.47 -9.26 26.20
N ARG A 201 2.64 -8.65 25.92
CA ARG A 201 3.35 -7.82 26.91
C ARG A 201 2.65 -6.49 27.11
N MET A 202 2.57 -6.03 28.35
CA MET A 202 2.02 -4.71 28.70
C MET A 202 3.01 -3.60 28.30
N LEU A 203 2.48 -2.55 27.68
CA LEU A 203 3.21 -1.33 27.36
C LEU A 203 3.53 -0.56 28.66
N ASP A 204 4.74 0.00 28.72
CA ASP A 204 5.15 0.92 29.77
C ASP A 204 5.89 2.15 29.20
N SER A 205 6.26 3.08 30.10
CA SER A 205 6.90 4.35 29.72
C SER A 205 8.27 4.18 29.02
N GLU A 206 8.98 3.09 29.29
CA GLU A 206 10.27 2.81 28.63
C GLU A 206 10.07 2.43 27.14
N ASP A 207 8.92 1.85 26.74
CA ASP A 207 8.60 1.59 25.34
C ASP A 207 8.38 2.91 24.58
N VAL A 208 7.69 3.84 25.21
CA VAL A 208 7.47 5.19 24.64
C VAL A 208 8.81 5.90 24.48
N LYS A 209 9.66 5.87 25.52
CA LYS A 209 11.02 6.43 25.46
C LYS A 209 11.85 5.79 24.35
N HIS A 210 11.84 4.46 24.23
CA HIS A 210 12.52 3.73 23.17
C HIS A 210 12.07 4.20 21.78
N THR A 211 10.76 4.33 21.56
CA THR A 211 10.20 4.80 20.30
C THR A 211 10.65 6.23 19.96
N LEU A 212 10.57 7.16 20.93
CA LEU A 212 11.01 8.53 20.71
C LEU A 212 12.52 8.61 20.42
N MET A 213 13.34 7.85 21.16
CA MET A 213 14.77 7.78 20.91
C MET A 213 15.11 7.21 19.53
N ARG A 214 14.36 6.20 19.06
CA ARG A 214 14.47 5.66 17.70
C ARG A 214 14.12 6.73 16.67
N SER A 215 13.05 7.50 16.89
CA SER A 215 12.58 8.56 15.98
C SER A 215 13.47 9.81 15.97
N MET A 216 14.33 9.97 16.97
CA MET A 216 15.35 11.02 17.02
C MET A 216 16.62 10.67 16.22
N GLN A 217 16.71 9.54 15.55
CA GLN A 217 17.80 9.21 14.64
C GLN A 217 17.70 10.05 13.35
N THR A 218 18.84 10.39 12.80
CA THR A 218 18.94 11.32 11.64
C THR A 218 18.31 10.78 10.37
N GLU A 219 18.17 9.45 10.26
CA GLU A 219 17.51 8.76 9.15
C GLU A 219 15.98 8.84 9.21
N SER A 220 15.40 9.25 10.34
CA SER A 220 13.95 9.38 10.50
C SER A 220 13.41 10.59 9.75
N VAL A 221 12.32 10.39 9.01
CA VAL A 221 11.56 11.48 8.36
C VAL A 221 10.97 12.46 9.39
N SER A 222 10.83 12.03 10.63
CA SER A 222 10.29 12.82 11.76
C SER A 222 11.36 13.42 12.67
N PHE A 223 12.64 13.25 12.35
CA PHE A 223 13.74 13.77 13.16
C PHE A 223 13.57 15.25 13.51
N TRP A 224 13.20 16.09 12.54
CA TRP A 224 13.01 17.52 12.72
C TRP A 224 11.93 17.89 13.76
N GLN A 225 10.94 17.01 14.00
CA GLN A 225 9.86 17.19 14.96
C GLN A 225 10.34 16.98 16.41
N LEU A 226 11.38 16.16 16.58
CA LEU A 226 11.88 15.73 17.90
C LEU A 226 13.27 16.30 18.25
N GLN A 227 13.91 17.03 17.35
CA GLN A 227 15.28 17.56 17.54
C GLN A 227 15.43 18.49 18.75
N ASP A 228 14.32 19.09 19.19
CA ASP A 228 14.31 19.99 20.34
C ASP A 228 14.05 19.25 21.67
N ILE A 229 13.91 17.94 21.67
CA ILE A 229 13.90 17.17 22.91
C ILE A 229 15.28 17.28 23.57
N GLN A 230 15.29 17.70 24.84
CA GLN A 230 16.47 17.79 25.68
C GLN A 230 16.67 16.51 26.48
N SER A 231 15.60 16.02 27.12
CA SER A 231 15.64 14.80 27.90
C SER A 231 14.29 14.13 27.98
N ILE A 232 14.31 12.82 28.24
CA ILE A 232 13.12 11.98 28.43
C ILE A 232 13.31 11.20 29.72
N HIS A 233 12.39 11.34 30.66
CA HIS A 233 12.40 10.70 31.97
C HIS A 233 11.17 9.80 32.12
N CYS A 234 11.37 8.62 32.72
CA CYS A 234 10.33 7.66 33.04
C CYS A 234 10.26 7.51 34.59
N PRO A 235 9.56 8.42 35.31
CA PRO A 235 9.49 8.39 36.77
C PRO A 235 8.91 7.07 37.31
N ASN A 236 8.02 6.46 36.57
CA ASN A 236 7.45 5.13 36.86
C ASN A 236 6.94 4.51 35.53
N LYS A 237 6.47 3.26 35.60
CA LYS A 237 6.01 2.48 34.44
C LYS A 237 4.92 3.15 33.60
N PHE A 238 4.15 4.09 34.16
CA PHE A 238 3.00 4.69 33.50
C PHE A 238 3.06 6.21 33.43
N THR A 239 4.25 6.77 33.65
CA THR A 239 4.46 8.23 33.51
C THR A 239 5.73 8.48 32.74
N ILE A 240 5.65 9.34 31.76
CA ILE A 240 6.79 9.83 30.97
C ILE A 240 6.78 11.34 30.93
N SER A 241 7.91 11.98 31.23
CA SER A 241 8.14 13.41 31.13
C SER A 241 9.18 13.69 30.05
N ILE A 242 8.87 14.67 29.21
CA ILE A 242 9.70 15.10 28.08
C ILE A 242 10.02 16.56 28.28
N GLN A 243 11.32 16.89 28.38
CA GLN A 243 11.83 18.23 28.46
C GLN A 243 12.29 18.69 27.09
N LEU A 244 11.86 19.88 26.65
CA LEU A 244 12.26 20.51 25.42
C LEU A 244 13.30 21.60 25.68
N LYS A 245 14.19 21.85 24.70
CA LYS A 245 15.21 22.92 24.72
C LYS A 245 14.61 24.31 24.60
N LYS A 246 13.44 24.41 24.00
CA LYS A 246 12.71 25.67 23.74
C LYS A 246 11.20 25.45 23.80
N THR A 247 10.46 26.54 23.98
CA THR A 247 9.00 26.57 23.92
C THR A 247 8.46 25.98 22.62
N ASP A 248 7.60 24.97 22.70
CA ASP A 248 6.88 24.41 21.55
C ASP A 248 5.44 24.01 21.92
N PRO A 249 4.46 24.88 21.72
CA PRO A 249 3.04 24.56 21.97
C PRO A 249 2.46 23.54 20.99
N PHE A 250 3.15 23.27 19.87
CA PHE A 250 2.72 22.29 18.86
C PHE A 250 3.31 20.90 19.08
N PHE A 251 4.23 20.72 20.02
CA PHE A 251 4.91 19.46 20.27
C PHE A 251 3.95 18.26 20.37
N ILE A 252 2.85 18.42 21.08
CA ILE A 252 1.84 17.36 21.24
C ILE A 252 1.21 16.92 19.91
N ARG A 253 1.15 17.78 18.88
CA ARG A 253 0.64 17.45 17.56
C ARG A 253 1.55 16.48 16.81
N TYR A 254 2.86 16.58 17.01
CA TYR A 254 3.81 15.65 16.42
C TYR A 254 3.58 14.23 16.94
N LEU A 255 3.21 14.10 18.22
CA LEU A 255 2.94 12.83 18.88
C LEU A 255 1.63 12.15 18.45
N CYS A 256 0.83 12.77 17.57
CA CYS A 256 -0.39 12.19 16.99
C CYS A 256 -0.12 11.47 15.65
N THR A 257 1.08 11.58 15.09
CA THR A 257 1.37 11.08 13.73
C THR A 257 1.65 9.59 13.71
N ALA A 258 1.43 8.94 12.57
CA ALA A 258 1.76 7.53 12.36
C ALA A 258 3.27 7.25 12.58
N ASN A 259 4.12 8.24 12.32
CA ASN A 259 5.56 8.12 12.55
C ASN A 259 5.94 8.00 14.05
N MET A 260 5.02 8.35 14.94
CA MET A 260 5.16 8.21 16.40
C MET A 260 4.43 6.98 16.95
N ALA A 261 4.20 5.98 16.09
CA ALA A 261 3.66 4.67 16.46
C ALA A 261 4.54 4.00 17.51
N ILE A 262 3.96 3.61 18.65
CA ILE A 262 4.73 3.06 19.77
C ILE A 262 5.12 1.61 19.49
N LEU A 263 6.41 1.33 19.60
CA LEU A 263 7.02 0.02 19.35
C LEU A 263 7.51 -0.63 20.65
N PRO A 264 7.45 -1.96 20.76
CA PRO A 264 8.00 -2.68 21.91
C PRO A 264 9.53 -2.61 21.90
N ARG A 265 10.15 -2.31 23.06
CA ARG A 265 11.61 -2.24 23.19
C ARG A 265 12.31 -3.59 23.25
N ASP A 266 11.57 -4.67 23.52
CA ASP A 266 12.08 -6.03 23.69
C ASP A 266 12.15 -6.83 22.39
N ILE A 267 11.67 -6.25 21.29
CA ILE A 267 11.69 -6.86 19.95
C ILE A 267 12.33 -5.90 18.98
N ILE A 268 13.26 -6.41 18.15
CA ILE A 268 13.81 -5.65 17.02
C ILE A 268 12.69 -5.45 16.01
N PHE A 269 12.49 -4.21 15.57
CA PHE A 269 11.47 -3.90 14.59
C PHE A 269 11.74 -4.61 13.26
N ASP A 270 10.74 -5.32 12.78
CA ASP A 270 10.68 -5.93 11.46
C ASP A 270 9.30 -5.62 10.85
N GLU A 271 9.28 -4.97 9.69
CA GLU A 271 8.04 -4.57 9.04
C GLU A 271 7.22 -5.74 8.48
N TYR A 272 7.79 -6.94 8.35
CA TYR A 272 7.10 -8.15 7.88
C TYR A 272 6.40 -8.91 9.02
N THR A 273 6.91 -8.78 10.22
CA THR A 273 6.37 -9.43 11.43
C THR A 273 6.05 -8.41 12.53
N TRP A 274 5.54 -7.26 12.12
CA TRP A 274 5.37 -6.11 13.00
C TRP A 274 4.47 -6.37 14.20
N ILE A 275 5.00 -6.15 15.39
CA ILE A 275 4.30 -6.22 16.66
C ILE A 275 4.15 -4.80 17.22
N SER A 276 2.92 -4.41 17.54
CA SER A 276 2.59 -3.13 18.14
C SER A 276 1.30 -3.25 18.98
N THR A 277 0.57 -2.17 19.19
CA THR A 277 -0.55 -2.06 20.12
C THR A 277 -1.92 -1.91 19.45
N GLY A 278 -1.96 -1.75 18.14
CA GLY A 278 -3.16 -1.34 17.40
C GLY A 278 -4.28 -2.36 17.36
N PRO A 279 -5.44 -1.96 16.79
CA PRO A 279 -6.61 -2.82 16.70
C PRO A 279 -6.43 -4.05 15.81
N PHE A 280 -5.46 -4.00 14.88
CA PHE A 280 -5.12 -5.12 14.03
C PHE A 280 -3.65 -5.52 14.21
N ARG A 281 -3.37 -6.83 14.14
CA ARG A 281 -2.02 -7.38 14.05
C ARG A 281 -1.68 -7.79 12.63
N VAL A 282 -0.42 -7.72 12.25
CA VAL A 282 0.06 -8.27 10.98
C VAL A 282 0.10 -9.79 11.10
N ALA A 283 -0.76 -10.46 10.34
CA ALA A 283 -0.77 -11.92 10.23
C ALA A 283 0.15 -12.42 9.13
N GLU A 284 0.21 -11.68 8.02
CA GLU A 284 1.09 -11.98 6.90
C GLU A 284 1.43 -10.70 6.14
N ARG A 285 2.68 -10.57 5.72
CA ARG A 285 3.13 -9.56 4.77
C ARG A 285 4.15 -10.14 3.82
N ASN A 286 3.91 -9.97 2.54
CA ASN A 286 4.85 -10.31 1.47
C ASN A 286 4.67 -9.34 0.28
N ASP A 287 5.32 -9.62 -0.86
CA ASP A 287 5.23 -8.77 -2.06
C ASP A 287 3.85 -8.78 -2.72
N GLU A 288 3.02 -9.78 -2.46
CA GLU A 288 1.71 -9.98 -3.08
C GLU A 288 0.56 -9.49 -2.20
N ARG A 289 0.71 -9.58 -0.86
CA ARG A 289 -0.37 -9.20 0.06
C ARG A 289 0.10 -8.76 1.45
N LEU A 290 -0.76 -7.97 2.09
CA LEU A 290 -0.75 -7.68 3.53
C LEU A 290 -2.05 -8.20 4.13
N VAL A 291 -1.94 -9.02 5.16
CA VAL A 291 -3.08 -9.56 5.91
C VAL A 291 -3.03 -9.03 7.34
N LEU A 292 -4.11 -8.41 7.74
CA LEU A 292 -4.34 -7.91 9.08
C LEU A 292 -5.44 -8.72 9.76
N GLU A 293 -5.25 -9.10 11.02
CA GLU A 293 -6.25 -9.77 11.85
C GLU A 293 -6.60 -8.91 13.06
N ALA A 294 -7.87 -8.90 13.45
CA ALA A 294 -8.32 -8.20 14.63
C ALA A 294 -7.59 -8.68 15.88
N PHE A 295 -7.21 -7.75 16.73
CA PHE A 295 -6.55 -8.02 18.01
C PHE A 295 -7.57 -7.96 19.14
N ASP A 296 -7.97 -9.12 19.66
CA ASP A 296 -8.98 -9.20 20.73
C ASP A 296 -8.52 -8.54 22.04
N GLY A 297 -7.21 -8.40 22.25
CA GLY A 297 -6.62 -7.70 23.40
C GLY A 297 -6.49 -6.20 23.25
N TYR A 298 -7.11 -5.60 22.23
CA TYR A 298 -7.04 -4.16 22.01
C TYR A 298 -7.67 -3.38 23.18
N PHE A 299 -7.01 -2.33 23.63
CA PHE A 299 -7.38 -1.59 24.84
C PHE A 299 -8.59 -0.66 24.70
N LEU A 300 -9.09 -0.47 23.46
CA LEU A 300 -10.35 0.19 23.14
C LEU A 300 -11.33 -0.82 22.55
N GLU A 301 -12.25 -0.36 21.69
CA GLU A 301 -13.23 -1.23 21.05
C GLU A 301 -12.56 -2.14 20.01
N ARG A 302 -12.86 -3.44 20.10
CA ARG A 302 -12.43 -4.41 19.08
C ARG A 302 -12.96 -4.02 17.72
N PRO A 303 -12.17 -4.14 16.63
CA PRO A 303 -12.69 -3.97 15.28
C PRO A 303 -13.87 -4.91 14.99
N ILE A 304 -14.84 -4.42 14.21
CA ILE A 304 -15.95 -5.25 13.72
C ILE A 304 -15.41 -6.31 12.76
N LEU A 305 -14.57 -5.89 11.81
CA LEU A 305 -13.92 -6.82 10.88
C LEU A 305 -12.94 -7.74 11.62
N ASP A 306 -13.03 -9.04 11.37
CA ASP A 306 -12.10 -10.04 11.90
C ASP A 306 -10.77 -10.03 11.13
N ARG A 307 -10.82 -9.75 9.81
CA ARG A 307 -9.66 -9.81 8.93
C ARG A 307 -9.76 -8.80 7.80
N VAL A 308 -8.62 -8.21 7.44
CA VAL A 308 -8.49 -7.32 6.28
C VAL A 308 -7.33 -7.79 5.42
N GLU A 309 -7.56 -7.98 4.13
CA GLU A 309 -6.55 -8.42 3.18
C GLU A 309 -6.35 -7.36 2.10
N PHE A 310 -5.12 -6.88 1.96
CA PHE A 310 -4.72 -5.98 0.89
C PHE A 310 -3.89 -6.75 -0.13
N TRP A 311 -4.46 -6.98 -1.31
CA TRP A 311 -3.81 -7.70 -2.39
C TRP A 311 -3.17 -6.72 -3.36
N THR A 312 -1.90 -6.90 -3.68
CA THR A 312 -1.14 -6.02 -4.58
C THR A 312 -1.35 -6.44 -6.02
N ALA A 313 -1.93 -5.55 -6.82
CA ALA A 313 -2.00 -5.69 -8.27
C ALA A 313 -1.25 -4.53 -8.92
N GLN A 314 -0.09 -4.81 -9.50
CA GLN A 314 0.63 -3.83 -10.32
C GLN A 314 -0.08 -3.69 -11.66
N THR A 315 -1.15 -2.92 -11.67
CA THR A 315 -1.93 -2.73 -12.89
C THR A 315 -1.43 -1.49 -13.62
N GLY A 316 -0.97 -1.67 -14.86
CA GLY A 316 -0.90 -0.54 -15.79
C GLY A 316 -2.27 0.14 -15.91
N ASN A 317 -2.34 1.34 -16.47
CA ASN A 317 -3.51 2.23 -16.56
C ASN A 317 -4.85 1.61 -17.02
N ASN A 318 -4.92 0.31 -17.31
CA ASN A 318 -6.04 -0.38 -17.93
C ASN A 318 -7.03 -1.06 -16.99
N LEU A 319 -6.73 -1.20 -15.67
CA LEU A 319 -7.75 -1.60 -14.69
C LEU A 319 -8.43 -0.35 -14.11
N LYS A 320 -9.14 0.37 -14.96
CA LYS A 320 -10.15 1.31 -14.51
C LYS A 320 -11.25 0.50 -13.85
N THR A 321 -11.22 0.53 -12.51
CA THR A 321 -12.30 0.08 -11.65
C THR A 321 -12.67 -1.42 -11.74
N ILE A 322 -12.07 -2.25 -10.85
CA ILE A 322 -12.90 -3.27 -10.22
C ILE A 322 -13.64 -2.52 -9.11
N PRO A 323 -14.94 -2.22 -9.23
CA PRO A 323 -15.68 -1.61 -8.14
C PRO A 323 -15.67 -2.59 -6.99
N MET A 324 -15.18 -2.19 -5.81
CA MET A 324 -15.43 -2.94 -4.60
C MET A 324 -16.91 -2.82 -4.30
N GLN A 325 -17.65 -3.88 -4.50
CA GLN A 325 -19.02 -3.96 -4.01
C GLN A 325 -18.97 -4.46 -2.57
N PHE A 326 -19.43 -3.63 -1.65
CA PHE A 326 -19.76 -4.07 -0.29
C PHE A 326 -21.15 -4.71 -0.39
N THR A 327 -21.21 -6.01 -0.65
CA THR A 327 -22.47 -6.75 -0.62
C THR A 327 -22.66 -7.30 0.77
N SER A 328 -23.70 -6.83 1.47
CA SER A 328 -24.34 -7.64 2.51
C SER A 328 -25.10 -8.78 1.85
N VAL A 329 -25.21 -9.91 2.50
CA VAL A 329 -25.79 -11.17 2.00
C VAL A 329 -27.25 -11.05 1.51
N ASP A 330 -27.94 -9.95 1.81
CA ASP A 330 -29.35 -9.69 1.43
C ASP A 330 -29.45 -8.45 0.53
N TYR A 331 -28.91 -8.53 -0.67
CA TYR A 331 -29.02 -7.43 -1.63
C TYR A 331 -30.32 -7.57 -2.42
N GLU A 332 -31.32 -6.77 -2.09
CA GLU A 332 -32.48 -6.56 -2.96
C GLU A 332 -32.11 -5.63 -4.11
N GLU A 333 -32.32 -6.09 -5.36
CA GLU A 333 -31.97 -5.38 -6.61
C GLU A 333 -32.61 -3.98 -6.77
N ASN A 334 -33.45 -3.54 -5.85
CA ASN A 334 -34.27 -2.33 -5.93
C ASN A 334 -33.89 -1.20 -4.98
N LEU A 335 -32.77 -1.26 -4.27
CA LEU A 335 -32.35 -0.17 -3.40
C LEU A 335 -31.68 0.93 -4.21
N ALA A 336 -32.23 2.15 -4.13
CA ALA A 336 -31.59 3.34 -4.68
C ALA A 336 -30.24 3.59 -3.98
N TYR A 337 -29.14 3.58 -4.73
CA TYR A 337 -27.82 3.89 -4.23
C TYR A 337 -27.72 5.36 -3.86
N VAL A 338 -27.20 5.65 -2.66
CA VAL A 338 -26.79 6.99 -2.28
C VAL A 338 -25.29 7.10 -2.48
N GLU A 339 -24.88 7.79 -3.53
CA GLU A 339 -23.48 8.11 -3.75
C GLU A 339 -23.04 9.21 -2.77
N ARG A 340 -22.13 8.89 -1.87
CA ARG A 340 -21.47 9.88 -0.99
C ARG A 340 -20.06 10.11 -1.49
N ARG A 341 -19.80 11.32 -1.99
CA ARG A 341 -18.47 11.78 -2.38
C ARG A 341 -17.87 12.61 -1.26
N LYS A 342 -16.74 12.16 -0.72
CA LYS A 342 -15.94 12.98 0.21
C LYS A 342 -14.68 13.39 -0.56
N PRO A 343 -14.47 14.70 -0.84
CA PRO A 343 -13.24 15.16 -1.45
C PRO A 343 -12.06 14.79 -0.54
N GLY A 344 -11.02 14.20 -1.12
CA GLY A 344 -9.76 13.97 -0.41
C GLY A 344 -9.11 15.30 -0.05
N VAL A 345 -8.59 15.41 1.15
CA VAL A 345 -7.75 16.55 1.54
C VAL A 345 -6.34 16.28 1.05
N GLY A 346 -6.01 16.80 -0.12
CA GLY A 346 -4.70 16.61 -0.72
C GLY A 346 -4.52 17.44 -1.98
N VAL A 347 -3.28 17.71 -2.35
CA VAL A 347 -2.93 18.44 -3.57
C VAL A 347 -1.82 17.69 -4.30
N ASN A 348 -1.98 17.56 -5.61
CA ASN A 348 -0.90 17.13 -6.49
C ASN A 348 -0.11 18.36 -6.91
N PHE A 349 1.20 18.33 -6.76
CA PHE A 349 2.08 19.44 -7.10
C PHE A 349 3.37 18.96 -7.71
N ILE A 350 4.04 19.83 -8.44
CA ILE A 350 5.38 19.61 -8.99
C ILE A 350 6.38 20.33 -8.09
N CYS A 351 7.33 19.57 -7.54
CA CYS A 351 8.41 20.13 -6.75
C CYS A 351 9.72 20.11 -7.57
N PHE A 352 10.37 21.25 -7.70
CA PHE A 352 11.66 21.36 -8.37
C PHE A 352 12.79 21.14 -7.37
N ASN A 353 13.68 20.19 -7.65
CA ASN A 353 14.92 20.04 -6.87
C ASN A 353 15.91 21.16 -7.25
N THR A 354 15.88 22.27 -6.51
CA THR A 354 16.75 23.41 -6.72
C THR A 354 18.16 23.24 -6.13
N HIS A 355 18.40 22.18 -5.35
CA HIS A 355 19.73 21.85 -4.82
C HIS A 355 20.60 21.09 -5.82
N ARG A 356 19.97 20.44 -6.81
CA ARG A 356 20.69 19.75 -7.89
C ARG A 356 21.08 20.74 -8.98
N ASN A 357 22.36 20.73 -9.38
CA ASN A 357 22.83 21.56 -10.52
C ASN A 357 22.06 21.24 -11.80
N GLY A 358 21.60 22.27 -12.50
CA GLY A 358 20.92 22.15 -13.77
C GLY A 358 19.73 23.09 -13.96
N ALA A 359 18.91 22.84 -14.96
CA ALA A 359 17.78 23.68 -15.36
C ALA A 359 16.84 24.06 -14.20
N PRO A 360 16.51 23.18 -13.23
CA PRO A 360 15.60 23.53 -12.12
C PRO A 360 16.10 24.67 -11.22
N GLN A 361 17.40 24.98 -11.21
CA GLN A 361 17.93 26.12 -10.45
C GLN A 361 17.56 27.47 -11.07
N HIS A 362 17.34 27.53 -12.38
CA HIS A 362 17.04 28.76 -13.08
C HIS A 362 15.56 29.15 -12.90
N PRO A 363 15.26 30.36 -12.35
CA PRO A 363 13.88 30.82 -12.19
C PRO A 363 13.08 30.79 -13.47
N ALA A 364 13.64 31.27 -14.60
CA ALA A 364 13.00 31.28 -15.89
C ALA A 364 12.58 29.88 -16.39
N PHE A 365 13.35 28.83 -16.04
CA PHE A 365 12.96 27.45 -16.36
C PHE A 365 11.69 27.04 -15.59
N ARG A 366 11.66 27.33 -14.28
CA ARG A 366 10.48 27.01 -13.45
C ARG A 366 9.23 27.76 -13.89
N GLU A 367 9.42 29.04 -14.25
CA GLU A 367 8.35 29.88 -14.81
C GLU A 367 7.85 29.38 -16.16
N ALA A 368 8.75 28.96 -17.03
CA ALA A 368 8.37 28.32 -18.31
C ALA A 368 7.53 27.05 -18.09
N ILE A 369 7.94 26.18 -17.16
CA ILE A 369 7.16 24.97 -16.84
C ILE A 369 5.80 25.35 -16.25
N TYR A 370 5.72 26.35 -15.38
CA TYR A 370 4.45 26.84 -14.82
C TYR A 370 3.47 27.27 -15.93
N HIS A 371 3.94 28.00 -16.95
CA HIS A 371 3.09 28.45 -18.07
C HIS A 371 2.78 27.36 -19.10
N LEU A 372 3.60 26.30 -19.17
CA LEU A 372 3.35 25.18 -20.09
C LEU A 372 2.31 24.19 -19.57
N ILE A 373 2.10 24.12 -18.25
CA ILE A 373 1.18 23.17 -17.65
C ILE A 373 -0.22 23.80 -17.58
N ASP A 374 -1.12 23.26 -18.37
CA ASP A 374 -2.54 23.55 -18.26
C ASP A 374 -3.15 22.68 -17.14
N CYS A 375 -3.19 23.26 -15.93
CA CYS A 375 -3.71 22.57 -14.76
C CYS A 375 -5.20 22.22 -14.90
N GLN A 376 -5.99 23.04 -15.59
CA GLN A 376 -7.40 22.77 -15.84
C GLN A 376 -7.56 21.53 -16.71
N LYS A 377 -6.87 21.50 -17.84
CA LYS A 377 -6.91 20.36 -18.76
C LYS A 377 -6.35 19.08 -18.14
N ALA A 378 -5.29 19.18 -17.33
CA ALA A 378 -4.75 18.05 -16.60
C ALA A 378 -5.77 17.51 -15.58
N SER A 379 -6.50 18.39 -14.89
CA SER A 379 -7.57 18.01 -13.95
C SER A 379 -8.70 17.27 -14.67
N GLU A 380 -9.17 17.79 -15.78
CA GLU A 380 -10.26 17.19 -16.57
C GLU A 380 -9.87 15.81 -17.13
N GLN A 381 -8.62 15.64 -17.60
CA GLN A 381 -8.17 14.39 -18.20
C GLN A 381 -7.85 13.28 -17.20
N HIS A 382 -7.34 13.63 -16.00
CA HIS A 382 -6.83 12.64 -15.05
C HIS A 382 -7.73 12.41 -13.84
N PHE A 383 -8.60 13.37 -13.52
CA PHE A 383 -9.43 13.27 -12.32
C PHE A 383 -10.93 13.20 -12.61
N GLU A 384 -11.35 12.98 -13.88
CA GLU A 384 -12.76 12.77 -14.30
C GLU A 384 -13.72 13.77 -13.63
N ASN A 385 -13.33 15.04 -13.54
CA ASN A 385 -14.06 16.13 -12.87
C ASN A 385 -14.12 16.03 -11.32
N TYR A 386 -13.32 15.18 -10.69
CA TYR A 386 -13.26 15.10 -9.22
C TYR A 386 -12.20 16.01 -8.60
N GLY A 387 -11.26 16.50 -9.40
CA GLY A 387 -10.22 17.44 -8.97
C GLY A 387 -10.59 18.88 -9.31
N THR A 388 -10.14 19.79 -8.46
CA THR A 388 -10.19 21.25 -8.73
C THR A 388 -8.77 21.80 -8.78
N VAL A 389 -8.54 22.82 -9.60
CA VAL A 389 -7.23 23.47 -9.64
C VAL A 389 -6.99 24.19 -8.31
N ALA A 390 -5.86 23.85 -7.67
CA ALA A 390 -5.45 24.46 -6.41
C ALA A 390 -4.43 25.57 -6.66
N SER A 391 -4.65 26.74 -6.06
CA SER A 391 -3.73 27.89 -6.15
C SER A 391 -2.69 27.90 -5.02
N ASN A 392 -2.81 27.00 -4.03
CA ASN A 392 -1.83 26.85 -2.97
C ASN A 392 -1.83 25.41 -2.39
N TYR A 393 -0.88 25.13 -1.48
CA TYR A 393 -0.71 23.82 -0.84
C TYR A 393 -1.90 23.38 0.02
N TYR A 394 -2.72 24.32 0.49
CA TYR A 394 -3.95 24.06 1.22
C TYR A 394 -5.14 24.28 0.28
N PRO A 395 -5.69 23.23 -0.35
CA PRO A 395 -6.74 23.36 -1.36
C PRO A 395 -7.97 24.14 -0.86
N GLU A 396 -8.33 23.96 0.40
CA GLU A 396 -9.45 24.64 1.05
C GLU A 396 -9.24 26.17 1.20
N LYS A 397 -8.01 26.64 1.04
CA LYS A 397 -7.63 28.06 1.04
C LYS A 397 -7.34 28.59 -0.35
N SER A 398 -7.50 27.75 -1.39
CA SER A 398 -7.34 28.19 -2.76
C SER A 398 -8.41 29.20 -3.13
N LEU A 399 -7.99 30.31 -3.74
CA LEU A 399 -8.92 31.27 -4.27
C LEU A 399 -9.64 30.65 -5.48
N PRO A 400 -10.96 30.92 -5.66
CA PRO A 400 -11.64 30.55 -6.89
C PRO A 400 -10.89 31.18 -8.07
N THR A 401 -10.52 30.35 -9.05
CA THR A 401 -9.88 30.78 -10.31
C THR A 401 -10.89 31.31 -11.27
#